data_ce717a7e8cadff303809e8f6853d7ee0
#
_entry.id   ce717a7e8cadff303809e8f6853d7ee0
#
_cell.length_a   1.000
_cell.length_b   1.000
_cell.length_c   1.000
_cell.angle_alpha   90.00
_cell.angle_beta   90.00
_cell.angle_gamma   90.00
#
_symmetry.space_group_name_H-M   'P 1'
#
loop_
_entity.id
_entity.type
_entity.pdbx_description
1 polymer ?
#
loop_
_entity_poly.entity_id
_entity_poly.type
_entity_poly.pdbx_seq_one_letter_code
_entity_poly.pdbx_strand_id
1 'polypeptide(L)'
;MKPYYEDKYCTIYNADCREVLPSLPKVDLVLTDPPYLLNMGKGGGGELGSRKARENTRGFTDSGFDTSILDLFDNWFCFCPRLGLQEVISKAVNGKWNLITWCKPNPIPTFNNTYLSDVEYCVHKWSKGRLFGGYKDKSCFSVLANSEKETNHPNEKPLKLMAKLLNLGSEKGDTILDPFMGSGTTLRAAKDLNRKAIGIELEEKYCEIAAKRLSQEVFDFGI
;
A
#
# COMPACT_ATOMS: atom_id res chain seq x y z
N MET A 1 -2.67 15.17 -17.16
CA MET A 1 -1.24 14.73 -17.25
C MET A 1 -1.17 13.48 -18.12
N LYS A 2 -0.07 13.26 -18.89
CA LYS A 2 0.10 12.04 -19.69
C LYS A 2 0.54 10.89 -18.79
N PRO A 3 -0.07 9.68 -18.88
CA PRO A 3 0.38 8.51 -18.15
C PRO A 3 1.81 8.11 -18.53
N TYR A 4 2.56 7.58 -17.56
CA TYR A 4 3.83 6.91 -17.75
C TYR A 4 3.65 5.52 -18.40
N TYR A 5 2.61 4.81 -17.94
CA TYR A 5 2.18 3.51 -18.47
C TYR A 5 0.66 3.43 -18.46
N GLU A 6 0.09 2.76 -19.45
CA GLU A 6 -1.35 2.52 -19.53
C GLU A 6 -1.64 1.21 -20.27
N ASP A 7 -2.50 0.37 -19.70
CA ASP A 7 -3.10 -0.78 -20.37
C ASP A 7 -4.61 -0.82 -20.12
N LYS A 8 -5.27 -1.92 -20.48
CA LYS A 8 -6.72 -2.09 -20.28
C LYS A 8 -7.17 -1.94 -18.81
N TYR A 9 -6.31 -2.29 -17.84
CA TYR A 9 -6.63 -2.37 -16.43
C TYR A 9 -5.91 -1.33 -15.59
N CYS A 10 -4.70 -0.95 -15.95
CA CYS A 10 -3.82 -0.17 -15.09
C CYS A 10 -3.31 1.09 -15.77
N THR A 11 -3.28 2.19 -15.00
CA THR A 11 -2.66 3.46 -15.40
C THR A 11 -1.64 3.86 -14.35
N ILE A 12 -0.44 4.23 -14.76
CA ILE A 12 0.63 4.72 -13.87
C ILE A 12 0.94 6.17 -14.22
N TYR A 13 1.09 7.00 -13.19
CA TYR A 13 1.61 8.36 -13.30
C TYR A 13 2.94 8.46 -12.54
N ASN A 14 3.97 8.98 -13.22
CA ASN A 14 5.21 9.36 -12.56
C ASN A 14 5.14 10.85 -12.19
N ALA A 15 4.70 11.14 -10.97
CA ALA A 15 4.46 12.49 -10.48
C ALA A 15 4.24 12.52 -8.97
N ASP A 16 4.16 13.73 -8.41
CA ASP A 16 3.62 13.93 -7.06
C ASP A 16 2.10 13.65 -7.07
N CYS A 17 1.63 12.84 -6.14
CA CYS A 17 0.20 12.48 -6.07
C CYS A 17 -0.70 13.71 -5.91
N ARG A 18 -0.24 14.77 -5.23
CA ARG A 18 -1.00 16.03 -5.06
C ARG A 18 -1.30 16.75 -6.37
N GLU A 19 -0.46 16.56 -7.38
CA GLU A 19 -0.66 17.14 -8.72
C GLU A 19 -1.64 16.33 -9.57
N VAL A 20 -1.67 15.00 -9.36
CA VAL A 20 -2.48 14.08 -10.16
C VAL A 20 -3.90 13.92 -9.60
N LEU A 21 -4.03 13.81 -8.28
CA LEU A 21 -5.31 13.53 -7.59
C LEU A 21 -6.47 14.43 -8.04
N PRO A 22 -6.31 15.76 -8.20
CA PRO A 22 -7.42 16.64 -8.60
C PRO A 22 -7.98 16.36 -10.00
N SER A 23 -7.22 15.69 -10.86
CA SER A 23 -7.60 15.38 -12.24
C SER A 23 -8.12 13.96 -12.45
N LEU A 24 -8.08 13.11 -11.41
CA LEU A 24 -8.51 11.72 -11.51
C LEU A 24 -10.02 11.59 -11.55
N PRO A 25 -10.53 10.56 -12.24
CA PRO A 25 -11.92 10.17 -12.13
C PRO A 25 -12.22 9.69 -10.69
N LYS A 26 -13.52 9.56 -10.38
CA LYS A 26 -13.94 8.95 -9.12
C LYS A 26 -13.37 7.54 -9.01
N VAL A 27 -12.76 7.23 -7.87
CA VAL A 27 -12.26 5.89 -7.53
C VAL A 27 -13.16 5.25 -6.48
N ASP A 28 -13.21 3.92 -6.48
CA ASP A 28 -14.09 3.15 -5.59
C ASP A 28 -13.38 2.78 -4.29
N LEU A 29 -12.07 2.59 -4.33
CA LEU A 29 -11.24 2.24 -3.18
C LEU A 29 -9.84 2.83 -3.32
N VAL A 30 -9.30 3.36 -2.22
CA VAL A 30 -7.87 3.62 -2.06
C VAL A 30 -7.26 2.48 -1.25
N LEU A 31 -6.18 1.87 -1.73
CA LEU A 31 -5.38 0.90 -0.99
C LEU A 31 -3.92 1.30 -1.08
N THR A 32 -3.33 1.74 0.02
CA THR A 32 -2.04 2.41 0.00
C THR A 32 -1.15 2.09 1.19
N ASP A 33 0.16 2.14 0.94
CA ASP A 33 1.24 2.04 1.92
C ASP A 33 2.15 3.27 1.78
N PRO A 34 1.75 4.42 2.36
CA PRO A 34 2.46 5.68 2.18
C PRO A 34 3.86 5.65 2.82
N PRO A 35 4.79 6.51 2.36
CA PRO A 35 6.09 6.66 3.01
C PRO A 35 5.91 7.21 4.43
N TYR A 36 6.48 6.50 5.41
CA TYR A 36 6.41 6.92 6.80
C TYR A 36 7.61 7.79 7.17
N LEU A 37 7.36 8.88 7.90
CA LEU A 37 8.41 9.52 8.69
C LEU A 37 8.85 8.53 9.78
N LEU A 38 9.84 7.75 9.49
CA LEU A 38 10.65 7.18 10.54
C LEU A 38 11.51 8.33 11.06
N ASN A 39 11.00 9.11 12.02
CA ASN A 39 11.83 9.90 12.91
C ASN A 39 12.74 8.90 13.65
N MET A 40 13.79 8.47 12.97
CA MET A 40 14.92 7.79 13.57
C MET A 40 15.62 8.84 14.41
N GLY A 41 15.04 9.10 15.59
CA GLY A 41 15.67 9.91 16.60
C GLY A 41 17.12 9.49 16.72
N LYS A 42 18.02 10.43 16.99
CA LYS A 42 19.50 10.27 17.08
C LYS A 42 20.00 9.18 18.05
N GLY A 43 19.17 8.22 18.45
CA GLY A 43 19.45 7.20 19.44
C GLY A 43 19.05 5.75 19.14
N GLY A 44 18.51 5.41 17.98
CA GLY A 44 17.89 4.10 17.72
C GLY A 44 18.49 3.25 16.60
N GLY A 45 19.66 3.53 16.11
CA GLY A 45 20.32 2.76 15.06
C GLY A 45 21.40 1.83 15.65
N GLY A 46 21.05 0.56 15.89
CA GLY A 46 22.08 -0.46 16.06
C GLY A 46 22.99 -0.46 14.82
N GLU A 47 24.30 -0.64 15.05
CA GLU A 47 25.41 -0.54 14.08
C GLU A 47 25.31 -1.47 12.84
N LEU A 48 24.26 -2.29 12.71
CA LEU A 48 24.02 -3.22 11.59
C LEU A 48 22.99 -2.75 10.54
N GLY A 49 22.44 -1.57 10.67
CA GLY A 49 21.79 -0.91 9.54
C GLY A 49 22.86 -0.53 8.51
N SER A 50 23.13 -1.42 7.54
CA SER A 50 24.22 -1.24 6.58
C SER A 50 24.18 0.18 5.99
N ARG A 51 25.36 0.80 5.76
CA ARG A 51 25.49 2.06 5.01
C ARG A 51 24.64 2.07 3.72
N LYS A 52 24.47 0.90 3.08
CA LYS A 52 23.57 0.69 1.92
C LYS A 52 22.10 0.95 2.20
N ALA A 53 21.57 0.59 3.40
CA ALA A 53 20.17 0.91 3.75
C ALA A 53 19.94 2.42 3.92
N ARG A 54 20.96 3.15 4.44
CA ARG A 54 20.92 4.62 4.58
C ARG A 54 21.07 5.35 3.23
N GLU A 55 21.78 4.80 2.27
CA GLU A 55 21.90 5.35 0.92
C GLU A 55 20.62 5.15 0.12
N ASN A 56 19.91 4.04 0.30
CA ASN A 56 18.63 3.78 -0.35
C ASN A 56 17.46 4.58 0.26
N THR A 57 17.59 5.14 1.48
CA THR A 57 16.57 6.00 2.08
C THR A 57 16.78 7.50 1.81
N ARG A 58 17.86 7.90 1.12
CA ARG A 58 18.13 9.30 0.79
C ARG A 58 17.17 9.93 -0.23
N GLY A 59 16.26 9.17 -0.83
CA GLY A 59 15.20 9.68 -1.70
C GLY A 59 13.85 9.90 -1.01
N PHE A 60 13.69 9.48 0.25
CA PHE A 60 12.49 9.79 1.01
C PHE A 60 12.69 11.18 1.64
N THR A 61 11.95 12.16 1.13
CA THR A 61 11.91 13.50 1.74
C THR A 61 11.44 13.36 3.18
N ASP A 62 12.07 14.09 4.12
CA ASP A 62 11.70 14.16 5.54
C ASP A 62 10.29 14.73 5.79
N SER A 63 9.47 14.87 4.75
CA SER A 63 8.17 15.55 4.79
C SER A 63 6.98 14.67 5.18
N GLY A 64 7.16 13.37 5.42
CA GLY A 64 6.04 12.50 5.83
C GLY A 64 4.90 12.40 4.82
N PHE A 65 3.98 11.51 5.13
CA PHE A 65 2.71 11.40 4.43
C PHE A 65 1.73 12.45 4.96
N ASP A 66 1.20 13.28 4.07
CA ASP A 66 0.09 14.17 4.40
C ASP A 66 -1.21 13.37 4.47
N THR A 67 -1.64 13.04 5.68
CA THR A 67 -2.85 12.24 5.91
C THR A 67 -4.14 12.94 5.46
N SER A 68 -4.11 14.25 5.14
CA SER A 68 -5.26 14.97 4.60
C SER A 68 -5.74 14.42 3.25
N ILE A 69 -4.86 13.75 2.51
CA ILE A 69 -5.23 13.03 1.28
C ILE A 69 -6.34 12.00 1.52
N LEU A 70 -6.36 11.35 2.69
CA LEU A 70 -7.40 10.38 3.04
C LEU A 70 -8.79 11.00 3.21
N ASP A 71 -8.87 12.29 3.51
CA ASP A 71 -10.15 13.01 3.65
C ASP A 71 -10.88 13.17 2.30
N LEU A 72 -10.18 12.99 1.18
CA LEU A 72 -10.75 13.04 -0.16
C LEU A 72 -11.56 11.78 -0.52
N PHE A 73 -11.47 10.71 0.29
CA PHE A 73 -12.02 9.41 -0.05
C PHE A 73 -12.88 8.82 1.08
N ASP A 74 -13.99 8.18 0.68
CA ASP A 74 -14.92 7.54 1.62
C ASP A 74 -14.55 6.10 1.95
N ASN A 75 -13.77 5.44 1.09
CA ASN A 75 -13.41 4.03 1.21
C ASN A 75 -11.91 3.87 0.98
N TRP A 76 -11.19 3.49 2.02
CA TRP A 76 -9.75 3.33 1.91
C TRP A 76 -9.16 2.37 2.94
N PHE A 77 -8.07 1.70 2.54
CA PHE A 77 -7.11 1.02 3.39
C PHE A 77 -5.81 1.82 3.38
N CYS A 78 -5.31 2.14 4.56
CA CYS A 78 -4.04 2.82 4.71
C CYS A 78 -3.17 2.06 5.69
N PHE A 79 -2.06 1.51 5.22
CA PHE A 79 -1.04 0.97 6.11
C PHE A 79 -0.42 2.11 6.90
N CYS A 80 -0.01 1.84 8.13
CA CYS A 80 0.66 2.83 8.96
C CYS A 80 1.54 2.16 10.02
N PRO A 81 2.66 2.78 10.39
CA PRO A 81 3.47 2.33 11.51
C PRO A 81 2.74 2.59 12.82
N ARG A 82 3.14 1.91 13.88
CA ARG A 82 2.58 2.10 15.23
C ARG A 82 2.56 3.57 15.66
N LEU A 83 3.59 4.34 15.33
CA LEU A 83 3.68 5.76 15.70
C LEU A 83 2.75 6.68 14.91
N GLY A 84 2.37 6.30 13.68
CA GLY A 84 1.42 7.06 12.83
C GLY A 84 -0.03 6.62 12.98
N LEU A 85 -0.28 5.57 13.78
CA LEU A 85 -1.60 4.93 13.87
C LEU A 85 -2.69 5.91 14.35
N GLN A 86 -2.39 6.73 15.37
CA GLN A 86 -3.34 7.70 15.91
C GLN A 86 -3.78 8.72 14.86
N GLU A 87 -2.85 9.20 14.04
CA GLU A 87 -3.13 10.18 12.99
C GLU A 87 -4.02 9.57 11.90
N VAL A 88 -3.70 8.37 11.41
CA VAL A 88 -4.53 7.70 10.39
C VAL A 88 -5.92 7.35 10.94
N ILE A 89 -6.03 6.89 12.19
CA ILE A 89 -7.33 6.62 12.84
C ILE A 89 -8.16 7.91 12.92
N SER A 90 -7.55 9.06 13.21
CA SER A 90 -8.27 10.34 13.30
C SER A 90 -9.03 10.69 12.00
N LYS A 91 -8.53 10.22 10.83
CA LYS A 91 -9.17 10.37 9.52
C LYS A 91 -10.34 9.39 9.29
N ALA A 92 -10.42 8.35 10.10
CA ALA A 92 -11.44 7.31 9.97
C ALA A 92 -12.64 7.49 10.91
N VAL A 93 -12.48 8.18 12.04
CA VAL A 93 -13.48 8.21 13.15
C VAL A 93 -14.84 8.79 12.78
N ASN A 94 -14.94 9.58 11.72
CA ASN A 94 -16.21 10.14 11.23
C ASN A 94 -17.01 9.15 10.36
N GLY A 95 -16.53 7.92 10.18
CA GLY A 95 -17.14 6.87 9.39
C GLY A 95 -17.13 5.52 10.10
N LYS A 96 -17.49 4.48 9.37
CA LYS A 96 -17.21 3.10 9.80
C LYS A 96 -15.76 2.79 9.56
N TRP A 97 -15.10 2.20 10.54
CA TRP A 97 -13.70 1.81 10.39
C TRP A 97 -13.35 0.58 11.21
N ASN A 98 -12.25 -0.07 10.86
CA ASN A 98 -11.66 -1.15 11.62
C ASN A 98 -10.14 -1.10 11.51
N LEU A 99 -9.47 -1.65 12.52
CA LEU A 99 -8.04 -1.88 12.50
C LEU A 99 -7.77 -3.30 11.99
N ILE A 100 -6.99 -3.38 10.95
CA ILE A 100 -6.51 -4.63 10.38
C ILE A 100 -5.05 -4.82 10.81
N THR A 101 -4.72 -6.03 11.24
CA THR A 101 -3.37 -6.41 11.59
C THR A 101 -2.83 -7.45 10.61
N TRP A 102 -1.65 -7.20 10.09
CA TRP A 102 -0.89 -8.18 9.36
C TRP A 102 0.18 -8.77 10.27
N CYS A 103 -0.01 -10.03 10.65
CA CYS A 103 0.96 -10.79 11.44
C CYS A 103 1.96 -11.49 10.50
N LYS A 104 3.24 -11.25 10.72
CA LYS A 104 4.35 -11.83 9.95
C LYS A 104 4.85 -13.08 10.70
N PRO A 105 4.58 -14.30 10.22
CA PRO A 105 5.08 -15.51 10.89
C PRO A 105 6.61 -15.65 10.82
N ASN A 106 7.26 -14.90 9.94
CA ASN A 106 8.69 -14.91 9.71
C ASN A 106 9.31 -13.51 9.85
N PRO A 107 9.19 -12.85 11.04
CA PRO A 107 9.75 -11.53 11.23
C PRO A 107 11.28 -11.58 11.15
N ILE A 108 11.89 -10.52 10.64
CA ILE A 108 13.35 -10.39 10.63
C ILE A 108 13.81 -10.08 12.04
N PRO A 109 14.74 -10.87 12.62
CA PRO A 109 15.30 -10.58 13.95
C PRO A 109 15.92 -9.18 13.98
N THR A 110 15.60 -8.42 15.01
CA THR A 110 16.19 -7.10 15.27
C THR A 110 16.97 -7.13 16.58
N PHE A 111 18.16 -6.55 16.60
CA PHE A 111 19.06 -6.55 17.77
C PHE A 111 18.88 -5.29 18.66
N ASN A 112 17.69 -4.79 18.80
CA ASN A 112 17.42 -3.47 19.40
C ASN A 112 16.71 -3.53 20.76
N ASN A 113 16.86 -4.59 21.54
CA ASN A 113 16.24 -4.77 22.86
C ASN A 113 14.73 -4.44 22.94
N THR A 114 14.02 -4.56 21.81
CA THR A 114 12.58 -4.37 21.72
C THR A 114 11.91 -5.64 21.20
N TYR A 115 10.59 -5.65 21.19
CA TYR A 115 9.84 -6.73 20.56
C TYR A 115 10.14 -6.81 19.06
N LEU A 116 10.06 -8.02 18.50
CA LEU A 116 10.12 -8.21 17.05
C LEU A 116 9.05 -7.39 16.36
N SER A 117 9.38 -6.86 15.18
CA SER A 117 8.40 -6.17 14.31
C SER A 117 7.62 -7.21 13.50
N ASP A 118 6.83 -8.02 14.18
CA ASP A 118 6.04 -9.12 13.64
C ASP A 118 4.63 -8.70 13.22
N VAL A 119 4.25 -7.46 13.51
CA VAL A 119 2.93 -6.91 13.18
C VAL A 119 3.05 -5.60 12.42
N GLU A 120 2.26 -5.46 11.36
CA GLU A 120 1.96 -4.18 10.71
C GLU A 120 0.47 -3.88 10.79
N TYR A 121 0.14 -2.59 10.81
CA TYR A 121 -1.22 -2.10 10.96
C TYR A 121 -1.72 -1.51 9.65
N CYS A 122 -3.02 -1.73 9.38
CA CYS A 122 -3.73 -1.11 8.28
C CYS A 122 -5.09 -0.64 8.80
N VAL A 123 -5.38 0.63 8.67
CA VAL A 123 -6.70 1.18 8.99
C VAL A 123 -7.58 1.07 7.77
N HIS A 124 -8.76 0.48 7.92
CA HIS A 124 -9.81 0.44 6.91
C HIS A 124 -10.93 1.39 7.30
N LYS A 125 -11.24 2.37 6.47
CA LYS A 125 -12.44 3.20 6.56
C LYS A 125 -13.35 2.90 5.38
N TRP A 126 -14.66 2.84 5.61
CA TRP A 126 -15.63 2.65 4.54
C TRP A 126 -16.93 3.42 4.80
N SER A 127 -17.62 3.77 3.71
CA SER A 127 -18.96 4.29 3.75
C SER A 127 -20.01 3.18 3.95
N LYS A 128 -21.23 3.54 4.29
CA LYS A 128 -22.33 2.60 4.51
C LYS A 128 -22.57 1.74 3.27
N GLY A 129 -22.57 0.43 3.43
CA GLY A 129 -22.87 -0.53 2.36
C GLY A 129 -21.66 -1.02 1.54
N ARG A 130 -20.43 -0.63 1.90
CA ARG A 130 -19.20 -0.94 1.13
C ARG A 130 -18.27 -1.96 1.81
N LEU A 131 -18.79 -2.92 2.56
CA LEU A 131 -18.02 -4.05 3.06
C LEU A 131 -18.48 -5.32 2.34
N PHE A 132 -17.62 -5.89 1.50
CA PHE A 132 -17.96 -6.99 0.59
C PHE A 132 -17.68 -8.38 1.15
N GLY A 133 -16.80 -8.51 2.14
CA GLY A 133 -16.37 -9.80 2.67
C GLY A 133 -17.35 -10.47 3.62
N GLY A 134 -18.35 -9.77 4.13
CA GLY A 134 -19.37 -10.30 5.05
C GLY A 134 -18.88 -10.53 6.47
N TYR A 135 -19.75 -11.11 7.31
CA TYR A 135 -19.52 -11.27 8.77
C TYR A 135 -18.45 -12.31 9.15
N LYS A 136 -17.83 -12.98 8.18
CA LYS A 136 -16.84 -14.05 8.43
C LYS A 136 -15.40 -13.58 8.27
N ASP A 137 -15.16 -12.36 7.82
CA ASP A 137 -13.82 -11.88 7.57
C ASP A 137 -13.11 -11.47 8.84
N LYS A 138 -11.87 -11.92 8.93
CA LYS A 138 -11.00 -11.61 10.06
C LYS A 138 -10.31 -10.27 9.83
N SER A 139 -10.07 -9.53 10.90
CA SER A 139 -9.24 -8.33 10.89
C SER A 139 -7.75 -8.62 11.13
N CYS A 140 -7.37 -9.86 11.36
CA CYS A 140 -5.99 -10.30 11.53
C CYS A 140 -5.62 -11.30 10.42
N PHE A 141 -4.61 -10.97 9.63
CA PHE A 141 -4.10 -11.81 8.56
C PHE A 141 -2.69 -12.29 8.88
N SER A 142 -2.48 -13.60 8.80
CA SER A 142 -1.15 -14.20 8.88
C SER A 142 -0.67 -14.49 7.46
N VAL A 143 0.34 -13.73 7.00
CA VAL A 143 0.93 -13.85 5.67
C VAL A 143 2.44 -13.69 5.80
N LEU A 144 3.21 -14.56 5.14
CA LEU A 144 4.67 -14.48 5.12
C LEU A 144 5.14 -13.18 4.46
N ALA A 145 6.05 -12.47 5.11
CA ALA A 145 6.53 -11.16 4.64
C ALA A 145 7.32 -11.23 3.31
N ASN A 146 7.90 -12.38 3.00
CA ASN A 146 8.81 -12.53 1.85
C ASN A 146 8.39 -13.65 0.90
N SER A 147 7.18 -14.18 1.00
CA SER A 147 6.77 -15.39 0.27
C SER A 147 6.70 -15.23 -1.25
N GLU A 148 6.65 -14.00 -1.75
CA GLU A 148 6.41 -13.71 -3.17
C GLU A 148 7.01 -12.37 -3.58
N LYS A 149 8.24 -12.03 -3.12
CA LYS A 149 8.92 -10.84 -3.61
C LYS A 149 9.32 -11.06 -5.07
N GLU A 150 8.62 -10.41 -5.97
CA GLU A 150 8.93 -10.40 -7.39
C GLU A 150 9.92 -9.28 -7.76
N THR A 151 10.13 -8.35 -6.85
CA THR A 151 11.00 -7.19 -7.08
C THR A 151 12.03 -7.00 -5.96
N ASN A 152 13.06 -6.21 -6.23
CA ASN A 152 14.05 -5.81 -5.23
C ASN A 152 13.61 -4.63 -4.35
N HIS A 153 12.31 -4.29 -4.33
CA HIS A 153 11.81 -3.22 -3.48
C HIS A 153 11.88 -3.64 -1.99
N PRO A 154 12.53 -2.88 -1.10
CA PRO A 154 12.81 -3.30 0.27
C PRO A 154 11.54 -3.53 1.11
N ASN A 155 10.49 -2.75 0.88
CA ASN A 155 9.25 -2.74 1.66
C ASN A 155 8.03 -3.24 0.85
N GLU A 156 8.25 -4.13 -0.12
CA GLU A 156 7.16 -4.68 -0.92
C GLU A 156 6.18 -5.47 -0.06
N LYS A 157 4.89 -5.12 -0.12
CA LYS A 157 3.82 -5.87 0.54
C LYS A 157 3.53 -7.17 -0.22
N PRO A 158 3.23 -8.28 0.48
CA PRO A 158 2.87 -9.54 -0.16
C PRO A 158 1.63 -9.41 -1.06
N LEU A 159 1.70 -9.92 -2.28
CA LEU A 159 0.59 -9.90 -3.24
C LEU A 159 -0.70 -10.51 -2.65
N LYS A 160 -0.57 -11.64 -1.94
CA LYS A 160 -1.69 -12.29 -1.24
C LYS A 160 -2.38 -11.41 -0.20
N LEU A 161 -1.61 -10.58 0.50
CA LEU A 161 -2.17 -9.64 1.48
C LEU A 161 -2.99 -8.57 0.76
N MET A 162 -2.42 -7.96 -0.29
CA MET A 162 -3.11 -6.92 -1.06
C MET A 162 -4.38 -7.46 -1.72
N ALA A 163 -4.33 -8.67 -2.29
CA ALA A 163 -5.50 -9.34 -2.86
C ALA A 163 -6.63 -9.58 -1.83
N LYS A 164 -6.28 -9.97 -0.60
CA LYS A 164 -7.28 -10.11 0.48
C LYS A 164 -7.94 -8.77 0.82
N LEU A 165 -7.17 -7.70 0.95
CA LEU A 165 -7.71 -6.37 1.25
C LEU A 165 -8.60 -5.86 0.11
N LEU A 166 -8.21 -6.07 -1.14
CA LEU A 166 -9.02 -5.73 -2.30
C LEU A 166 -10.37 -6.45 -2.30
N ASN A 167 -10.39 -7.75 -1.99
CA ASN A 167 -11.63 -8.51 -1.90
C ASN A 167 -12.53 -8.08 -0.73
N LEU A 168 -11.97 -7.49 0.33
CA LEU A 168 -12.75 -6.90 1.42
C LEU A 168 -13.37 -5.56 1.07
N GLY A 169 -12.70 -4.73 0.28
CA GLY A 169 -13.09 -3.33 0.06
C GLY A 169 -13.61 -3.01 -1.33
N SER A 170 -13.62 -3.97 -2.28
CA SER A 170 -13.98 -3.71 -3.67
C SER A 170 -14.59 -4.92 -4.39
N GLU A 171 -15.21 -4.67 -5.54
CA GLU A 171 -15.77 -5.67 -6.45
C GLU A 171 -15.04 -5.71 -7.80
N LYS A 172 -15.30 -6.73 -8.61
CA LYS A 172 -14.81 -6.79 -9.99
C LYS A 172 -15.29 -5.57 -10.78
N GLY A 173 -14.38 -4.94 -11.50
CA GLY A 173 -14.66 -3.75 -12.31
C GLY A 173 -14.47 -2.43 -11.55
N ASP A 174 -14.38 -2.43 -10.22
CA ASP A 174 -14.07 -1.23 -9.42
C ASP A 174 -12.71 -0.65 -9.80
N THR A 175 -12.57 0.65 -9.59
CA THR A 175 -11.32 1.40 -9.80
C THR A 175 -10.61 1.60 -8.47
N ILE A 176 -9.41 1.05 -8.37
CA ILE A 176 -8.53 1.11 -7.20
C ILE A 176 -7.51 2.22 -7.40
N LEU A 177 -7.21 3.00 -6.38
CA LEU A 177 -6.14 3.99 -6.39
C LEU A 177 -5.08 3.63 -5.37
N ASP A 178 -3.83 3.68 -5.78
CA ASP A 178 -2.68 3.70 -4.88
C ASP A 178 -1.83 4.94 -5.16
N PRO A 179 -1.94 6.01 -4.35
CA PRO A 179 -1.20 7.25 -4.54
C PRO A 179 0.29 7.16 -4.20
N PHE A 180 0.76 6.00 -3.68
CA PHE A 180 2.14 5.71 -3.31
C PHE A 180 2.50 4.27 -3.71
N MET A 181 2.31 3.95 -5.00
CA MET A 181 2.26 2.57 -5.47
C MET A 181 3.58 1.79 -5.37
N GLY A 182 4.73 2.48 -5.24
CA GLY A 182 6.04 1.85 -5.22
C GLY A 182 6.24 0.91 -6.41
N SER A 183 6.56 -0.36 -6.14
CA SER A 183 6.75 -1.40 -7.17
C SER A 183 5.44 -1.96 -7.77
N GLY A 184 4.28 -1.37 -7.44
CA GLY A 184 2.99 -1.68 -8.08
C GLY A 184 2.28 -2.94 -7.59
N THR A 185 2.53 -3.41 -6.36
CA THR A 185 1.88 -4.62 -5.82
C THR A 185 0.37 -4.49 -5.76
N THR A 186 -0.14 -3.32 -5.34
CA THR A 186 -1.58 -3.01 -5.32
C THR A 186 -2.18 -3.12 -6.72
N LEU A 187 -1.53 -2.53 -7.72
CA LEU A 187 -1.99 -2.54 -9.11
C LEU A 187 -1.99 -3.96 -9.68
N ARG A 188 -0.95 -4.73 -9.40
CA ARG A 188 -0.87 -6.13 -9.83
C ARG A 188 -2.01 -6.95 -9.21
N ALA A 189 -2.24 -6.84 -7.91
CA ALA A 189 -3.33 -7.52 -7.24
C ALA A 189 -4.71 -7.13 -7.81
N ALA A 190 -4.91 -5.84 -8.11
CA ALA A 190 -6.14 -5.34 -8.71
C ALA A 190 -6.36 -5.93 -10.11
N LYS A 191 -5.34 -5.94 -10.96
CA LYS A 191 -5.38 -6.52 -12.31
C LYS A 191 -5.70 -8.02 -12.25
N ASP A 192 -5.04 -8.79 -11.38
CA ASP A 192 -5.28 -10.23 -11.21
C ASP A 192 -6.72 -10.54 -10.75
N LEU A 193 -7.34 -9.62 -10.06
CA LEU A 193 -8.70 -9.73 -9.57
C LEU A 193 -9.76 -9.06 -10.48
N ASN A 194 -9.40 -8.72 -11.73
CA ASN A 194 -10.27 -8.04 -12.70
C ASN A 194 -10.83 -6.69 -12.20
N ARG A 195 -10.00 -5.89 -11.54
CA ARG A 195 -10.27 -4.52 -11.16
C ARG A 195 -9.43 -3.58 -12.02
N LYS A 196 -9.86 -2.33 -12.17
CA LYS A 196 -9.02 -1.27 -12.72
C LYS A 196 -8.14 -0.70 -11.61
N ALA A 197 -6.96 -0.19 -11.95
CA ALA A 197 -6.08 0.42 -10.97
C ALA A 197 -5.36 1.65 -11.53
N ILE A 198 -5.23 2.67 -10.67
CA ILE A 198 -4.44 3.86 -10.92
C ILE A 198 -3.34 3.90 -9.86
N GLY A 199 -2.10 4.00 -10.29
CA GLY A 199 -0.95 4.15 -9.41
C GLY A 199 -0.22 5.45 -9.66
N ILE A 200 0.25 6.07 -8.58
CA ILE A 200 1.07 7.27 -8.64
C ILE A 200 2.36 6.98 -7.88
N GLU A 201 3.49 7.35 -8.46
CA GLU A 201 4.81 7.16 -7.87
C GLU A 201 5.75 8.28 -8.30
N LEU A 202 6.48 8.82 -7.33
CA LEU A 202 7.40 9.93 -7.57
C LEU A 202 8.71 9.44 -8.24
N GLU A 203 9.19 8.28 -7.84
CA GLU A 203 10.45 7.72 -8.30
C GLU A 203 10.28 6.92 -9.60
N GLU A 204 10.80 7.43 -10.72
CA GLU A 204 10.65 6.82 -12.05
C GLU A 204 11.11 5.35 -12.08
N LYS A 205 12.19 5.00 -11.35
CA LYS A 205 12.68 3.62 -11.25
C LYS A 205 11.63 2.62 -10.76
N TYR A 206 10.72 3.06 -9.86
CA TYR A 206 9.63 2.21 -9.38
C TYR A 206 8.47 2.18 -10.38
N CYS A 207 8.23 3.27 -11.12
CA CYS A 207 7.29 3.27 -12.23
C CYS A 207 7.71 2.25 -13.31
N GLU A 208 9.00 2.18 -13.64
CA GLU A 208 9.53 1.20 -14.58
C GLU A 208 9.31 -0.24 -14.10
N ILE A 209 9.64 -0.51 -12.82
CA ILE A 209 9.43 -1.82 -12.20
C ILE A 209 7.95 -2.21 -12.26
N ALA A 210 7.06 -1.29 -11.86
CA ALA A 210 5.62 -1.52 -11.85
C ALA A 210 5.07 -1.75 -13.27
N ALA A 211 5.48 -0.94 -14.26
CA ALA A 211 5.08 -1.11 -15.65
C ALA A 211 5.50 -2.48 -16.19
N LYS A 212 6.74 -2.91 -15.91
CA LYS A 212 7.26 -4.23 -16.30
C LYS A 212 6.48 -5.39 -15.66
N ARG A 213 6.12 -5.25 -14.38
CA ARG A 213 5.29 -6.21 -13.65
C ARG A 213 3.88 -6.30 -14.23
N LEU A 214 3.28 -5.17 -14.60
CA LEU A 214 1.94 -5.11 -15.17
C LEU A 214 1.87 -5.54 -16.63
N SER A 215 2.96 -5.45 -17.40
CA SER A 215 3.02 -5.95 -18.77
C SER A 215 2.94 -7.48 -18.88
N GLN A 216 3.16 -8.19 -17.77
CA GLN A 216 2.96 -9.64 -17.73
C GLN A 216 1.46 -9.97 -17.85
N GLU A 217 1.13 -10.84 -18.79
CA GLU A 217 -0.27 -11.26 -18.99
C GLU A 217 -0.79 -12.05 -17.78
N VAL A 218 -2.06 -11.81 -17.45
CA VAL A 218 -2.81 -12.65 -16.51
C VAL A 218 -3.39 -13.78 -17.33
N PHE A 219 -2.88 -15.00 -17.15
CA PHE A 219 -3.52 -16.17 -17.72
C PHE A 219 -4.80 -16.46 -16.94
N ASP A 220 -5.95 -16.17 -17.54
CA ASP A 220 -7.26 -16.58 -17.02
C ASP A 220 -7.43 -18.08 -17.37
N PHE A 221 -7.17 -18.96 -16.43
CA PHE A 221 -7.34 -20.40 -16.63
C PHE A 221 -8.81 -20.86 -16.60
N GLY A 222 -9.76 -19.92 -16.49
CA GLY A 222 -11.19 -20.23 -16.62
C GLY A 222 -11.75 -21.23 -15.60
N ILE A 223 -11.16 -21.28 -14.35
CA ILE A 223 -11.56 -22.20 -13.27
C ILE A 223 -12.54 -21.51 -12.33
#